data_9e8e2ca08ff741b0e0c1ef48008064e4
#
_entry.id   9e8e2ca08ff741b0e0c1ef48008064e4
#
_cell.length_a   1.000
_cell.length_b   1.000
_cell.length_c   1.000
_cell.angle_alpha   90.00
_cell.angle_beta   90.00
_cell.angle_gamma   90.00
#
_symmetry.space_group_name_H-M   'P 1'
#
loop_
_entity.id
_entity.type
_entity.pdbx_description
1 polymer ?
#
loop_
_entity_poly.entity_id
_entity_poly.type
_entity_poly.pdbx_seq_one_letter_code
_entity_poly.pdbx_strand_id
1 'polypeptide(L)'
;MKIIVVSGGFDPLHSGHIKYFKDASSLGDRLIVALNSDNWLIKKKSKFFMPFSEREFIIKNLSMVDEVIDFKDDERGSCIDALNKVKNKYKNDEIIFCNGGDRNKNNIPEMEVTGILFKFGVGGEDKANSSSWILKDWQYYKEERIWGKFYNLFEDERTKVKELIIYPKKGLSFQRHFFRSEIWYASKGKCLVNYSEGKAEDAKEIKFETDQMLHINREAWHQIINPYEDPCHIIEIQYGDKTEEDDIERLHYYQE
;
A
#
# COMPACT_ATOMS: atom_id res chain seq x y z
N MET A 1 -31.92 -15.76 17.90
CA MET A 1 -31.10 -15.83 16.66
C MET A 1 -29.62 -15.67 17.03
N LYS A 2 -28.73 -16.03 16.12
CA LYS A 2 -27.30 -15.70 16.23
C LYS A 2 -26.98 -14.49 15.37
N ILE A 3 -26.60 -13.40 16.00
CA ILE A 3 -26.27 -12.13 15.37
C ILE A 3 -24.73 -12.04 15.25
N ILE A 4 -24.27 -12.02 14.05
CA ILE A 4 -22.83 -11.89 13.75
C ILE A 4 -22.53 -10.43 13.50
N VAL A 5 -21.47 -9.92 14.13
CA VAL A 5 -20.99 -8.56 13.98
C VAL A 5 -19.57 -8.58 13.47
N VAL A 6 -19.29 -7.77 12.47
CA VAL A 6 -17.94 -7.47 11.96
C VAL A 6 -17.74 -5.97 11.95
N SER A 7 -16.49 -5.50 12.06
CA SER A 7 -16.18 -4.07 11.97
C SER A 7 -14.99 -3.78 11.09
N GLY A 8 -14.96 -2.59 10.52
CA GLY A 8 -13.83 -2.12 9.73
C GLY A 8 -14.13 -0.87 8.91
N GLY A 9 -13.05 -0.30 8.34
CA GLY A 9 -13.17 0.84 7.43
C GLY A 9 -13.58 0.45 6.00
N PHE A 10 -13.19 -0.75 5.55
CA PHE A 10 -13.52 -1.31 4.23
C PHE A 10 -13.29 -0.32 3.07
N ASP A 11 -12.11 0.30 3.05
CA ASP A 11 -11.78 1.42 2.17
C ASP A 11 -10.43 1.24 1.46
N PRO A 12 -10.44 0.89 0.15
CA PRO A 12 -11.56 0.35 -0.61
C PRO A 12 -11.95 -1.07 -0.18
N LEU A 13 -13.20 -1.45 -0.51
CA LEU A 13 -13.65 -2.83 -0.38
C LEU A 13 -12.88 -3.70 -1.39
N HIS A 14 -12.48 -4.91 -0.98
CA HIS A 14 -11.73 -5.85 -1.81
C HIS A 14 -12.08 -7.32 -1.50
N SER A 15 -11.58 -8.25 -2.32
CA SER A 15 -11.89 -9.68 -2.22
C SER A 15 -11.68 -10.28 -0.82
N GLY A 16 -10.65 -9.85 -0.10
CA GLY A 16 -10.40 -10.27 1.29
C GLY A 16 -11.53 -9.86 2.25
N HIS A 17 -12.11 -8.68 2.08
CA HIS A 17 -13.29 -8.25 2.85
C HIS A 17 -14.53 -9.07 2.48
N ILE A 18 -14.74 -9.37 1.19
CA ILE A 18 -15.86 -10.21 0.75
C ILE A 18 -15.75 -11.62 1.35
N LYS A 19 -14.55 -12.21 1.34
CA LYS A 19 -14.29 -13.50 1.98
C LYS A 19 -14.60 -13.44 3.47
N TYR A 20 -14.12 -12.41 4.17
CA TYR A 20 -14.39 -12.18 5.57
C TYR A 20 -15.89 -12.10 5.89
N PHE A 21 -16.66 -11.34 5.10
CA PHE A 21 -18.12 -11.25 5.28
C PHE A 21 -18.81 -12.58 5.00
N LYS A 22 -18.42 -13.31 3.96
CA LYS A 22 -18.95 -14.65 3.66
C LYS A 22 -18.71 -15.63 4.80
N ASP A 23 -17.48 -15.69 5.28
CA ASP A 23 -17.10 -16.61 6.37
C ASP A 23 -17.81 -16.22 7.67
N ALA A 24 -17.93 -14.93 7.97
CA ALA A 24 -18.67 -14.42 9.11
C ALA A 24 -20.16 -14.76 9.01
N SER A 25 -20.82 -14.47 7.88
CA SER A 25 -22.25 -14.73 7.71
C SER A 25 -22.64 -16.21 7.89
N SER A 26 -21.74 -17.14 7.57
CA SER A 26 -21.96 -18.58 7.77
C SER A 26 -22.03 -19.03 9.24
N LEU A 27 -21.68 -18.15 10.18
CA LEU A 27 -21.62 -18.47 11.61
C LEU A 27 -22.92 -18.18 12.36
N GLY A 28 -23.86 -17.52 11.73
CA GLY A 28 -25.13 -17.17 12.37
C GLY A 28 -26.26 -16.89 11.39
N ASP A 29 -27.31 -16.29 11.93
CA ASP A 29 -28.57 -16.05 11.19
C ASP A 29 -28.58 -14.69 10.51
N ARG A 30 -27.83 -13.71 11.02
CA ARG A 30 -27.75 -12.34 10.48
C ARG A 30 -26.33 -11.78 10.59
N LEU A 31 -25.88 -11.11 9.56
CA LEU A 31 -24.60 -10.38 9.54
C LEU A 31 -24.84 -8.87 9.64
N ILE A 32 -24.27 -8.25 10.67
CA ILE A 32 -24.23 -6.81 10.86
C ILE A 32 -22.81 -6.31 10.63
N VAL A 33 -22.66 -5.31 9.77
CA VAL A 33 -21.39 -4.65 9.51
C VAL A 33 -21.34 -3.31 10.23
N ALA A 34 -20.49 -3.17 11.23
CA ALA A 34 -20.18 -1.92 11.91
C ALA A 34 -19.13 -1.16 11.10
N LEU A 35 -19.53 -0.08 10.44
CA LEU A 35 -18.70 0.66 9.50
C LEU A 35 -18.04 1.86 10.19
N ASN A 36 -16.70 1.91 10.18
CA ASN A 36 -15.95 3.04 10.72
C ASN A 36 -16.17 4.33 9.92
N SER A 37 -16.15 5.46 10.61
CA SER A 37 -16.33 6.78 10.02
C SER A 37 -15.19 7.20 9.08
N ASP A 38 -15.40 8.26 8.30
CA ASP A 38 -14.35 8.91 7.51
C ASP A 38 -13.26 9.52 8.41
N ASN A 39 -13.65 10.07 9.56
CA ASN A 39 -12.69 10.60 10.54
C ASN A 39 -11.76 9.53 11.11
N TRP A 40 -12.28 8.32 11.35
CA TRP A 40 -11.46 7.19 11.77
C TRP A 40 -10.43 6.82 10.69
N LEU A 41 -10.84 6.80 9.40
CA LEU A 41 -9.94 6.54 8.29
C LEU A 41 -8.87 7.62 8.14
N ILE A 42 -9.25 8.91 8.29
CA ILE A 42 -8.30 10.03 8.27
C ILE A 42 -7.25 9.87 9.37
N LYS A 43 -7.67 9.56 10.61
CA LYS A 43 -6.74 9.32 11.73
C LYS A 43 -5.79 8.15 11.45
N LYS A 44 -6.29 7.08 10.84
CA LYS A 44 -5.53 5.85 10.60
C LYS A 44 -4.64 5.87 9.36
N LYS A 45 -5.06 6.57 8.29
CA LYS A 45 -4.45 6.51 6.95
C LYS A 45 -4.19 7.88 6.34
N SER A 46 -4.44 8.97 7.06
CA SER A 46 -4.37 10.37 6.62
C SER A 46 -5.45 10.81 5.61
N LYS A 47 -6.14 9.88 4.98
CA LYS A 47 -7.22 10.13 4.00
C LYS A 47 -8.13 8.90 3.89
N PHE A 48 -9.31 9.06 3.33
CA PHE A 48 -10.16 7.98 2.84
C PHE A 48 -10.19 7.99 1.31
N PHE A 49 -10.46 6.84 0.71
CA PHE A 49 -10.63 6.68 -0.74
C PHE A 49 -12.11 6.86 -1.13
N MET A 50 -13.01 6.18 -0.41
CA MET A 50 -14.44 6.30 -0.59
C MET A 50 -15.08 6.92 0.66
N PRO A 51 -15.95 7.95 0.51
CA PRO A 51 -16.70 8.51 1.64
C PRO A 51 -17.60 7.45 2.29
N PHE A 52 -17.98 7.69 3.55
CA PHE A 52 -18.81 6.77 4.33
C PHE A 52 -20.08 6.33 3.57
N SER A 53 -20.78 7.27 2.93
CA SER A 53 -22.01 7.00 2.19
C SER A 53 -21.83 5.99 1.06
N GLU A 54 -20.72 6.07 0.30
CA GLU A 54 -20.41 5.13 -0.77
C GLU A 54 -20.09 3.74 -0.20
N ARG A 55 -19.26 3.68 0.84
CA ARG A 55 -18.89 2.42 1.49
C ARG A 55 -20.11 1.73 2.09
N GLU A 56 -20.96 2.51 2.77
CA GLU A 56 -22.24 2.04 3.33
C GLU A 56 -23.15 1.49 2.23
N PHE A 57 -23.35 2.25 1.15
CA PHE A 57 -24.19 1.83 0.04
C PHE A 57 -23.72 0.53 -0.59
N ILE A 58 -22.44 0.41 -0.87
CA ILE A 58 -21.86 -0.81 -1.45
C ILE A 58 -22.07 -2.01 -0.51
N ILE A 59 -21.75 -1.86 0.77
CA ILE A 59 -21.82 -2.96 1.75
C ILE A 59 -23.27 -3.38 2.00
N LYS A 60 -24.22 -2.46 2.09
CA LYS A 60 -25.65 -2.75 2.24
C LYS A 60 -26.24 -3.58 1.09
N ASN A 61 -25.65 -3.49 -0.10
CA ASN A 61 -26.11 -4.23 -1.28
C ASN A 61 -25.40 -5.58 -1.48
N LEU A 62 -24.56 -6.02 -0.55
CA LEU A 62 -23.97 -7.35 -0.55
C LEU A 62 -24.97 -8.37 0.00
N SER A 63 -25.24 -9.43 -0.75
CA SER A 63 -26.26 -10.43 -0.43
C SER A 63 -26.10 -11.13 0.92
N MET A 64 -24.87 -11.15 1.49
CA MET A 64 -24.58 -11.75 2.79
C MET A 64 -24.71 -10.75 3.95
N VAL A 65 -24.96 -9.47 3.71
CA VAL A 65 -25.06 -8.42 4.72
C VAL A 65 -26.52 -8.09 4.99
N ASP A 66 -26.98 -8.23 6.21
CA ASP A 66 -28.37 -7.90 6.61
C ASP A 66 -28.51 -6.46 7.07
N GLU A 67 -27.46 -5.88 7.64
CA GLU A 67 -27.50 -4.54 8.19
C GLU A 67 -26.10 -3.91 8.20
N VAL A 68 -26.03 -2.61 7.92
CA VAL A 68 -24.85 -1.78 8.17
C VAL A 68 -25.22 -0.74 9.22
N ILE A 69 -24.36 -0.59 10.23
CA ILE A 69 -24.56 0.39 11.29
C ILE A 69 -23.37 1.35 11.37
N ASP A 70 -23.69 2.62 11.57
CA ASP A 70 -22.77 3.66 11.99
C ASP A 70 -22.53 3.60 13.52
N PHE A 71 -21.43 4.15 13.98
CA PHE A 71 -21.14 4.25 15.40
C PHE A 71 -20.17 5.41 15.69
N LYS A 72 -20.07 5.80 16.95
CA LYS A 72 -19.14 6.84 17.39
C LYS A 72 -17.75 6.27 17.53
N ASP A 73 -16.79 6.92 16.87
CA ASP A 73 -15.38 6.62 17.10
C ASP A 73 -14.98 7.01 18.52
N ASP A 74 -14.12 6.23 19.14
CA ASP A 74 -13.45 6.56 20.38
C ASP A 74 -11.96 6.89 20.16
N GLU A 75 -11.26 7.30 21.21
CA GLU A 75 -9.84 7.65 21.14
C GLU A 75 -8.95 6.43 20.85
N ARG A 76 -9.41 5.23 21.21
CA ARG A 76 -8.71 3.95 20.99
C ARG A 76 -8.96 3.37 19.60
N GLY A 77 -9.86 3.98 18.83
CA GLY A 77 -10.29 3.52 17.51
C GLY A 77 -11.07 2.20 17.55
N SER A 78 -11.76 1.93 18.67
CA SER A 78 -12.57 0.73 18.89
C SER A 78 -13.97 0.86 18.29
N CYS A 79 -14.66 -0.28 18.14
CA CYS A 79 -16.06 -0.33 17.74
C CYS A 79 -17.00 -0.67 18.94
N ILE A 80 -16.61 -0.36 20.16
CA ILE A 80 -17.38 -0.63 21.38
C ILE A 80 -18.78 -0.01 21.30
N ASP A 81 -18.93 1.22 20.80
CA ASP A 81 -20.25 1.85 20.63
C ASP A 81 -21.15 1.03 19.70
N ALA A 82 -20.61 0.50 18.60
CA ALA A 82 -21.35 -0.39 17.71
C ALA A 82 -21.85 -1.65 18.41
N LEU A 83 -20.95 -2.31 19.16
CA LEU A 83 -21.31 -3.54 19.90
C LEU A 83 -22.41 -3.27 20.94
N ASN A 84 -22.35 -2.13 21.64
CA ASN A 84 -23.38 -1.71 22.57
C ASN A 84 -24.72 -1.41 21.86
N LYS A 85 -24.69 -0.76 20.68
CA LYS A 85 -25.89 -0.54 19.86
C LYS A 85 -26.53 -1.87 19.45
N VAL A 86 -25.74 -2.83 18.95
CA VAL A 86 -26.23 -4.16 18.59
C VAL A 86 -26.81 -4.88 19.79
N LYS A 87 -26.10 -4.89 20.93
CA LYS A 87 -26.56 -5.52 22.18
C LYS A 87 -27.88 -4.95 22.66
N ASN A 88 -28.08 -3.64 22.57
CA ASN A 88 -29.32 -2.99 22.95
C ASN A 88 -30.47 -3.31 22.00
N LYS A 89 -30.19 -3.48 20.71
CA LYS A 89 -31.18 -3.82 19.68
C LYS A 89 -31.61 -5.30 19.74
N TYR A 90 -30.67 -6.21 20.01
CA TYR A 90 -30.83 -7.66 19.94
C TYR A 90 -30.68 -8.31 21.34
N LYS A 91 -31.43 -7.78 22.32
CA LYS A 91 -31.29 -8.13 23.76
C LYS A 91 -31.47 -9.63 24.09
N ASN A 92 -32.25 -10.34 23.28
CA ASN A 92 -32.60 -11.76 23.52
C ASN A 92 -31.87 -12.72 22.57
N ASP A 93 -30.90 -12.21 21.79
CA ASP A 93 -30.19 -12.97 20.80
C ASP A 93 -28.71 -13.21 21.23
N GLU A 94 -28.12 -14.27 20.71
CA GLU A 94 -26.69 -14.53 20.88
C GLU A 94 -25.90 -13.62 19.93
N ILE A 95 -25.01 -12.81 20.45
CA ILE A 95 -24.19 -11.89 19.67
C ILE A 95 -22.76 -12.41 19.62
N ILE A 96 -22.20 -12.54 18.40
CA ILE A 96 -20.83 -12.98 18.15
C ILE A 96 -20.11 -11.90 17.39
N PHE A 97 -19.09 -11.28 18.01
CA PHE A 97 -18.20 -10.35 17.32
C PHE A 97 -17.06 -11.11 16.66
N CYS A 98 -17.00 -11.07 15.35
CA CYS A 98 -16.01 -11.77 14.54
C CYS A 98 -14.85 -10.85 14.17
N ASN A 99 -13.63 -11.36 14.31
CA ASN A 99 -12.41 -10.65 13.96
C ASN A 99 -11.59 -11.48 12.97
N GLY A 100 -11.01 -10.79 11.99
CA GLY A 100 -10.10 -11.38 11.00
C GLY A 100 -8.66 -10.88 11.13
N GLY A 101 -7.77 -11.47 10.34
CA GLY A 101 -6.37 -11.09 10.30
C GLY A 101 -5.62 -11.37 11.61
N ASP A 102 -4.80 -10.41 12.02
CA ASP A 102 -3.91 -10.47 13.19
C ASP A 102 -4.59 -10.14 14.55
N ARG A 103 -5.90 -9.94 14.53
CA ARG A 103 -6.67 -9.62 15.73
C ARG A 103 -6.87 -10.85 16.62
N ASN A 104 -6.65 -10.67 17.94
CA ASN A 104 -6.82 -11.71 18.95
C ASN A 104 -7.30 -11.10 20.28
N LYS A 105 -7.62 -11.94 21.26
CA LYS A 105 -8.16 -11.52 22.56
C LYS A 105 -7.28 -10.56 23.37
N ASN A 106 -6.00 -10.44 23.05
CA ASN A 106 -5.05 -9.62 23.79
C ASN A 106 -4.81 -8.25 23.16
N ASN A 107 -5.30 -8.01 21.92
CA ASN A 107 -5.00 -6.80 21.17
C ASN A 107 -6.23 -6.02 20.71
N ILE A 108 -7.43 -6.31 21.22
CA ILE A 108 -8.66 -5.59 20.92
C ILE A 108 -9.33 -5.04 22.19
N PRO A 109 -9.64 -3.74 22.25
CA PRO A 109 -10.33 -3.14 23.39
C PRO A 109 -11.78 -3.60 23.53
N GLU A 110 -12.39 -4.11 22.46
CA GLU A 110 -13.76 -4.65 22.43
C GLU A 110 -14.00 -5.79 23.41
N MET A 111 -12.94 -6.46 23.89
CA MET A 111 -13.04 -7.49 24.95
C MET A 111 -13.66 -6.97 26.26
N GLU A 112 -13.72 -5.66 26.45
CA GLU A 112 -14.39 -5.04 27.61
C GLU A 112 -15.93 -5.15 27.54
N VAL A 113 -16.49 -5.40 26.37
CA VAL A 113 -17.95 -5.53 26.19
C VAL A 113 -18.41 -6.89 26.67
N THR A 114 -19.10 -6.90 27.80
CA THR A 114 -19.66 -8.12 28.40
C THR A 114 -20.93 -8.60 27.70
N GLY A 115 -21.22 -9.89 27.75
CA GLY A 115 -22.46 -10.50 27.24
C GLY A 115 -22.49 -10.65 25.71
N ILE A 116 -21.32 -10.67 25.06
CA ILE A 116 -21.14 -11.05 23.66
C ILE A 116 -20.04 -12.11 23.58
N LEU A 117 -20.06 -12.90 22.52
CA LEU A 117 -19.02 -13.86 22.21
C LEU A 117 -18.03 -13.26 21.21
N PHE A 118 -16.79 -13.75 21.23
CA PHE A 118 -15.74 -13.33 20.34
C PHE A 118 -15.23 -14.51 19.52
N LYS A 119 -15.10 -14.31 18.20
CA LYS A 119 -14.50 -15.29 17.30
C LYS A 119 -13.39 -14.64 16.48
N PHE A 120 -12.22 -15.28 16.49
CA PHE A 120 -11.01 -14.80 15.81
C PHE A 120 -10.66 -15.68 14.61
N GLY A 121 -9.80 -15.19 13.72
CA GLY A 121 -9.35 -15.91 12.52
C GLY A 121 -10.42 -16.06 11.43
N VAL A 122 -11.51 -15.27 11.49
CA VAL A 122 -12.58 -15.33 10.50
C VAL A 122 -12.08 -14.65 9.21
N GLY A 123 -12.27 -15.31 8.07
CA GLY A 123 -11.74 -14.85 6.77
C GLY A 123 -10.37 -15.44 6.40
N GLY A 124 -9.76 -16.21 7.33
CA GLY A 124 -8.45 -16.85 7.16
C GLY A 124 -7.31 -16.02 7.73
N GLU A 125 -6.17 -16.66 7.95
CA GLU A 125 -4.95 -16.03 8.49
C GLU A 125 -4.11 -15.38 7.40
N ASP A 126 -4.21 -15.86 6.16
CA ASP A 126 -3.48 -15.30 5.02
C ASP A 126 -4.08 -13.96 4.58
N LYS A 127 -3.28 -12.92 4.69
CA LYS A 127 -3.62 -11.59 4.18
C LYS A 127 -3.48 -11.56 2.65
N ALA A 128 -4.46 -12.15 1.97
CA ALA A 128 -4.47 -12.24 0.50
C ALA A 128 -4.47 -10.87 -0.20
N ASN A 129 -4.91 -9.80 0.48
CA ASN A 129 -4.95 -8.45 -0.07
C ASN A 129 -5.03 -7.37 1.02
N SER A 130 -4.78 -6.11 0.65
CA SER A 130 -4.87 -4.97 1.55
C SER A 130 -5.31 -3.73 0.78
N SER A 131 -6.26 -2.98 1.35
CA SER A 131 -6.67 -1.68 0.81
C SER A 131 -5.49 -0.74 0.56
N SER A 132 -4.47 -0.76 1.44
CA SER A 132 -3.29 0.08 1.28
C SER A 132 -2.42 -0.32 0.09
N TRP A 133 -2.30 -1.63 -0.18
CA TRP A 133 -1.57 -2.12 -1.35
C TRP A 133 -2.28 -1.77 -2.65
N ILE A 134 -3.60 -2.00 -2.71
CA ILE A 134 -4.43 -1.67 -3.87
C ILE A 134 -4.35 -0.16 -4.17
N LEU A 135 -4.45 0.69 -3.13
CA LEU A 135 -4.37 2.14 -3.31
C LEU A 135 -2.99 2.60 -3.75
N LYS A 136 -1.91 1.99 -3.25
CA LYS A 136 -0.55 2.31 -3.70
C LYS A 136 -0.37 1.96 -5.18
N ASP A 137 -0.79 0.77 -5.59
CA ASP A 137 -0.67 0.31 -6.98
C ASP A 137 -1.59 1.11 -7.94
N TRP A 138 -2.72 1.63 -7.44
CA TRP A 138 -3.63 2.48 -8.22
C TRP A 138 -3.16 3.94 -8.30
N GLN A 139 -2.56 4.46 -7.22
CA GLN A 139 -2.16 5.87 -7.12
C GLN A 139 -0.98 6.21 -8.02
N TYR A 140 -0.08 5.26 -8.24
CA TYR A 140 1.16 5.47 -8.99
C TYR A 140 1.26 4.49 -10.15
N TYR A 141 1.55 5.02 -11.35
CA TYR A 141 1.91 4.17 -12.48
C TYR A 141 3.12 3.32 -12.09
N LYS A 142 2.99 2.01 -12.26
CA LYS A 142 4.02 1.03 -11.93
C LYS A 142 4.42 0.28 -13.18
N GLU A 143 5.72 0.10 -13.38
CA GLU A 143 6.24 -0.72 -14.46
C GLU A 143 7.30 -1.69 -13.94
N GLU A 144 7.16 -2.97 -14.32
CA GLU A 144 8.15 -4.02 -14.05
C GLU A 144 9.16 -4.08 -15.20
N ARG A 145 10.44 -4.21 -14.85
CA ARG A 145 11.57 -4.35 -15.76
C ARG A 145 12.43 -5.55 -15.35
N ILE A 146 13.31 -6.01 -16.24
CA ILE A 146 14.26 -7.10 -15.92
C ILE A 146 15.18 -6.77 -14.74
N TRP A 147 15.46 -5.51 -14.50
CA TRP A 147 16.33 -5.04 -13.43
C TRP A 147 15.59 -4.76 -12.11
N GLY A 148 14.25 -4.78 -12.11
CA GLY A 148 13.43 -4.42 -10.96
C GLY A 148 12.12 -3.77 -11.39
N LYS A 149 11.73 -2.71 -10.71
CA LYS A 149 10.52 -1.96 -11.03
C LYS A 149 10.67 -0.49 -10.70
N PHE A 150 9.77 0.33 -11.25
CA PHE A 150 9.63 1.70 -10.79
C PHE A 150 8.18 2.11 -10.61
N TYR A 151 7.99 3.12 -9.78
CA TYR A 151 6.74 3.85 -9.64
C TYR A 151 6.93 5.29 -10.10
N ASN A 152 6.03 5.79 -10.96
CA ASN A 152 5.98 7.21 -11.28
C ASN A 152 5.20 7.94 -10.19
N LEU A 153 5.89 8.75 -9.38
CA LEU A 153 5.31 9.43 -8.21
C LEU A 153 4.74 10.80 -8.57
N PHE A 154 5.35 11.46 -9.55
CA PHE A 154 4.95 12.78 -10.03
C PHE A 154 5.45 12.98 -11.46
N GLU A 155 4.68 13.68 -12.28
CA GLU A 155 5.06 14.04 -13.64
C GLU A 155 4.37 15.34 -14.06
N ASP A 156 5.14 16.27 -14.61
CA ASP A 156 4.67 17.45 -15.32
C ASP A 156 5.49 17.67 -16.60
N GLU A 157 5.32 18.82 -17.26
CA GLU A 157 5.98 19.12 -18.54
C GLU A 157 7.51 19.08 -18.49
N ARG A 158 8.12 19.35 -17.31
CA ARG A 158 9.58 19.52 -17.17
C ARG A 158 10.20 18.67 -16.08
N THR A 159 9.37 17.97 -15.28
CA THR A 159 9.84 17.25 -14.10
C THR A 159 9.14 15.91 -13.98
N LYS A 160 9.91 14.85 -13.76
CA LYS A 160 9.38 13.53 -13.44
C LYS A 160 10.07 12.98 -12.19
N VAL A 161 9.32 12.43 -11.26
CA VAL A 161 9.84 11.81 -10.04
C VAL A 161 9.46 10.35 -10.02
N LYS A 162 10.45 9.48 -9.88
CA LYS A 162 10.25 8.03 -9.80
C LYS A 162 10.85 7.46 -8.53
N GLU A 163 10.24 6.38 -8.01
CA GLU A 163 10.91 5.45 -7.11
C GLU A 163 11.38 4.25 -7.92
N LEU A 164 12.69 4.07 -8.06
CA LEU A 164 13.30 2.89 -8.68
C LEU A 164 13.61 1.86 -7.60
N ILE A 165 13.25 0.60 -7.83
CA ILE A 165 13.58 -0.52 -6.94
C ILE A 165 14.39 -1.52 -7.74
N ILE A 166 15.70 -1.52 -7.49
CA ILE A 166 16.66 -2.38 -8.18
C ILE A 166 16.77 -3.69 -7.42
N TYR A 167 16.40 -4.80 -8.08
CA TYR A 167 16.42 -6.12 -7.48
C TYR A 167 17.86 -6.61 -7.24
N PRO A 168 18.06 -7.56 -6.30
CA PRO A 168 19.35 -8.19 -6.06
C PRO A 168 19.97 -8.75 -7.36
N LYS A 169 21.27 -8.54 -7.53
CA LYS A 169 22.07 -9.01 -8.69
C LYS A 169 21.57 -8.45 -10.04
N LYS A 170 20.93 -7.30 -10.03
CA LYS A 170 20.42 -6.64 -11.24
C LYS A 170 20.98 -5.23 -11.39
N GLY A 171 20.86 -4.69 -12.60
CA GLY A 171 21.30 -3.34 -12.92
C GLY A 171 20.59 -2.78 -14.16
N LEU A 172 20.58 -1.46 -14.25
CA LEU A 172 20.09 -0.73 -15.42
C LEU A 172 21.10 -0.80 -16.57
N SER A 173 20.73 -0.32 -17.75
CA SER A 173 21.66 -0.08 -18.85
C SER A 173 22.65 1.01 -18.49
N PHE A 174 23.86 0.95 -19.07
CA PHE A 174 24.79 2.07 -19.09
C PHE A 174 24.34 3.05 -20.17
N GLN A 175 23.92 4.25 -19.76
CA GLN A 175 23.11 5.15 -20.57
C GLN A 175 23.43 6.61 -20.31
N ARG A 176 22.95 7.51 -21.21
CA ARG A 176 22.93 8.97 -21.04
C ARG A 176 21.68 9.59 -21.62
N HIS A 177 21.40 10.85 -21.23
CA HIS A 177 20.26 11.64 -21.65
C HIS A 177 20.71 13.00 -22.20
N PHE A 178 20.06 13.49 -23.26
CA PHE A 178 20.46 14.72 -23.95
C PHE A 178 19.68 15.94 -23.49
N PHE A 179 18.42 15.76 -23.04
CA PHE A 179 17.52 16.87 -22.76
C PHE A 179 17.17 17.00 -21.27
N ARG A 180 17.61 16.06 -20.44
CA ARG A 180 17.38 16.08 -18.99
C ARG A 180 18.63 15.82 -18.18
N SER A 181 18.61 16.34 -16.96
CA SER A 181 19.48 15.95 -15.86
C SER A 181 18.69 15.15 -14.85
N GLU A 182 19.39 14.43 -13.95
CA GLU A 182 18.75 13.63 -12.92
C GLU A 182 19.40 13.90 -11.56
N ILE A 183 18.60 13.78 -10.50
CA ILE A 183 19.08 13.70 -9.13
C ILE A 183 18.64 12.35 -8.60
N TRP A 184 19.59 11.55 -8.16
CA TRP A 184 19.35 10.29 -7.48
C TRP A 184 19.56 10.43 -5.99
N TYR A 185 18.61 9.95 -5.20
CA TYR A 185 18.71 9.86 -3.74
C TYR A 185 18.48 8.40 -3.32
N ALA A 186 19.45 7.79 -2.68
CA ALA A 186 19.34 6.44 -2.14
C ALA A 186 18.47 6.47 -0.87
N SER A 187 17.20 6.10 -0.99
CA SER A 187 16.26 6.12 0.12
C SER A 187 16.34 4.87 1.01
N LYS A 188 16.85 3.74 0.45
CA LYS A 188 17.02 2.50 1.19
C LYS A 188 17.98 1.55 0.47
N GLY A 189 18.81 0.86 1.26
CA GLY A 189 19.74 -0.14 0.75
C GLY A 189 21.03 0.48 0.22
N LYS A 190 21.73 -0.26 -0.62
CA LYS A 190 23.01 0.14 -1.21
C LYS A 190 23.14 -0.42 -2.63
N CYS A 191 23.91 0.25 -3.45
CA CYS A 191 24.21 -0.14 -4.83
C CYS A 191 25.55 0.45 -5.26
N LEU A 192 25.94 0.19 -6.50
CA LEU A 192 27.06 0.81 -7.18
C LEU A 192 26.53 1.66 -8.33
N VAL A 193 27.21 2.77 -8.60
CA VAL A 193 26.92 3.62 -9.75
C VAL A 193 28.17 3.79 -10.59
N ASN A 194 28.13 3.37 -11.84
CA ASN A 194 29.12 3.74 -12.83
C ASN A 194 28.78 5.11 -13.39
N TYR A 195 29.71 6.07 -13.34
CA TYR A 195 29.45 7.45 -13.70
C TYR A 195 30.62 8.10 -14.44
N SER A 196 30.33 8.83 -15.51
CA SER A 196 31.29 9.68 -16.22
C SER A 196 30.60 10.91 -16.82
N GLU A 197 31.17 12.10 -16.60
CA GLU A 197 30.74 13.35 -17.27
C GLU A 197 31.31 13.49 -18.68
N GLY A 198 32.23 12.64 -19.05
CA GLY A 198 32.90 12.66 -20.34
C GLY A 198 32.62 11.43 -21.17
N LYS A 199 33.71 10.72 -21.53
CA LYS A 199 33.56 9.49 -22.30
C LYS A 199 33.14 8.31 -21.44
N ALA A 200 32.45 7.36 -22.05
CA ALA A 200 31.95 6.17 -21.37
C ALA A 200 33.10 5.32 -20.76
N GLU A 201 34.25 5.25 -21.45
CA GLU A 201 35.44 4.52 -20.99
C GLU A 201 36.09 5.10 -19.74
N ASP A 202 35.82 6.38 -19.42
CA ASP A 202 36.33 7.06 -18.23
C ASP A 202 35.43 6.89 -16.98
N ALA A 203 34.40 6.07 -17.08
CA ALA A 203 33.46 5.88 -15.99
C ALA A 203 34.11 5.31 -14.73
N LYS A 204 33.78 5.86 -13.60
CA LYS A 204 34.22 5.44 -12.28
C LYS A 204 33.07 4.81 -11.52
N GLU A 205 33.38 3.76 -10.77
CA GLU A 205 32.45 3.14 -9.86
C GLU A 205 32.35 3.93 -8.55
N ILE A 206 31.16 4.26 -8.15
CA ILE A 206 30.83 4.98 -6.91
C ILE A 206 29.98 4.05 -6.05
N LYS A 207 30.33 3.87 -4.78
CA LYS A 207 29.44 3.26 -3.80
C LYS A 207 28.34 4.23 -3.48
N PHE A 208 27.09 3.77 -3.54
CA PHE A 208 25.92 4.60 -3.36
C PHE A 208 25.00 3.94 -2.32
N GLU A 209 24.90 4.57 -1.17
CA GLU A 209 24.26 4.00 0.02
C GLU A 209 23.16 4.94 0.54
N THR A 210 22.28 4.42 1.40
CA THR A 210 21.19 5.19 2.02
C THR A 210 21.65 6.58 2.47
N ASP A 211 20.80 7.59 2.25
CA ASP A 211 21.00 9.01 2.52
C ASP A 211 22.04 9.73 1.63
N GLN A 212 22.63 9.05 0.66
CA GLN A 212 23.47 9.70 -0.34
C GLN A 212 22.67 10.24 -1.51
N MET A 213 23.22 11.28 -2.13
CA MET A 213 22.65 11.95 -3.30
C MET A 213 23.71 12.04 -4.40
N LEU A 214 23.30 11.81 -5.63
CA LEU A 214 24.14 11.97 -6.82
C LEU A 214 23.40 12.82 -7.85
N HIS A 215 24.06 13.85 -8.36
CA HIS A 215 23.58 14.66 -9.46
C HIS A 215 24.15 14.13 -10.76
N ILE A 216 23.31 13.87 -11.74
CA ILE A 216 23.66 13.36 -13.06
C ILE A 216 23.35 14.47 -14.07
N ASN A 217 24.40 15.05 -14.65
CA ASN A 217 24.27 16.09 -15.64
C ASN A 217 23.78 15.53 -17.00
N ARG A 218 23.22 16.41 -17.83
CA ARG A 218 22.94 16.06 -19.24
C ARG A 218 24.20 15.47 -19.88
N GLU A 219 24.02 14.47 -20.73
CA GLU A 219 25.05 13.76 -21.48
C GLU A 219 26.03 12.94 -20.62
N ALA A 220 25.94 13.01 -19.29
CA ALA A 220 26.73 12.16 -18.43
C ALA A 220 26.33 10.68 -18.55
N TRP A 221 27.32 9.82 -18.74
CA TRP A 221 27.12 8.37 -18.73
C TRP A 221 26.90 7.86 -17.32
N HIS A 222 25.86 7.07 -17.12
CA HIS A 222 25.51 6.56 -15.80
C HIS A 222 24.82 5.18 -15.87
N GLN A 223 25.06 4.38 -14.84
CA GLN A 223 24.44 3.08 -14.65
C GLN A 223 24.33 2.80 -13.17
N ILE A 224 23.21 2.27 -12.71
CA ILE A 224 23.07 1.74 -11.37
C ILE A 224 23.07 0.22 -11.40
N ILE A 225 23.81 -0.39 -10.45
CA ILE A 225 23.95 -1.84 -10.30
C ILE A 225 23.73 -2.21 -8.84
N ASN A 226 22.94 -3.22 -8.59
CA ASN A 226 22.78 -3.80 -7.26
C ASN A 226 23.46 -5.16 -7.16
N PRO A 227 24.73 -5.25 -6.75
CA PRO A 227 25.44 -6.52 -6.59
C PRO A 227 25.12 -7.24 -5.26
N TYR A 228 24.26 -6.66 -4.43
CA TYR A 228 23.94 -7.14 -3.08
C TYR A 228 22.71 -8.05 -3.07
N GLU A 229 22.36 -8.58 -1.88
CA GLU A 229 21.24 -9.52 -1.69
C GLU A 229 19.91 -8.84 -1.40
N ASP A 230 19.94 -7.57 -0.97
CA ASP A 230 18.74 -6.80 -0.67
C ASP A 230 18.41 -5.81 -1.80
N PRO A 231 17.12 -5.50 -2.06
CA PRO A 231 16.75 -4.47 -3.01
C PRO A 231 17.30 -3.09 -2.63
N CYS A 232 17.70 -2.31 -3.64
CA CYS A 232 18.08 -0.92 -3.49
C CYS A 232 16.95 0.00 -3.99
N HIS A 233 16.61 1.02 -3.23
CA HIS A 233 15.56 1.99 -3.54
C HIS A 233 16.17 3.36 -3.81
N ILE A 234 15.87 3.91 -4.96
CA ILE A 234 16.34 5.23 -5.40
C ILE A 234 15.14 6.11 -5.70
N ILE A 235 15.13 7.30 -5.16
CA ILE A 235 14.27 8.37 -5.65
C ILE A 235 15.02 9.10 -6.75
N GLU A 236 14.47 9.05 -7.93
CA GLU A 236 14.99 9.70 -9.14
C GLU A 236 14.14 10.92 -9.46
N ILE A 237 14.77 12.08 -9.57
CA ILE A 237 14.14 13.31 -10.02
C ILE A 237 14.76 13.65 -11.38
N GLN A 238 14.01 13.47 -12.44
CA GLN A 238 14.36 13.90 -13.80
C GLN A 238 13.85 15.32 -14.02
N TYR A 239 14.67 16.19 -14.59
CA TYR A 239 14.27 17.56 -14.90
C TYR A 239 15.01 18.10 -16.14
N GLY A 240 14.32 18.90 -16.95
CA GLY A 240 14.91 19.45 -18.15
C GLY A 240 13.90 19.89 -19.20
N ASP A 241 14.33 19.92 -20.45
CA ASP A 241 13.48 20.34 -21.56
C ASP A 241 12.56 19.20 -22.02
N LYS A 242 12.93 17.95 -21.75
CA LYS A 242 12.19 16.74 -22.08
C LYS A 242 12.50 15.65 -21.06
N THR A 243 11.46 15.02 -20.49
CA THR A 243 11.60 13.91 -19.53
C THR A 243 10.99 12.60 -20.05
N GLU A 244 10.80 12.49 -21.36
CA GLU A 244 10.25 11.32 -22.01
C GLU A 244 11.25 10.15 -22.06
N GLU A 245 10.75 8.93 -22.14
CA GLU A 245 11.55 7.69 -22.08
C GLU A 245 12.39 7.45 -23.35
N ASP A 246 12.11 8.17 -24.44
CA ASP A 246 12.87 8.12 -25.69
C ASP A 246 14.13 9.00 -25.69
N ASP A 247 14.27 9.94 -24.72
CA ASP A 247 15.51 10.69 -24.46
C ASP A 247 16.55 9.81 -23.78
N ILE A 248 17.06 8.82 -24.49
CA ILE A 248 18.03 7.87 -23.94
C ILE A 248 18.91 7.27 -25.02
N GLU A 249 20.23 7.32 -24.80
CA GLU A 249 21.21 6.54 -25.53
C GLU A 249 21.78 5.45 -24.59
N ARG A 250 21.75 4.20 -25.02
CA ARG A 250 22.26 3.05 -24.27
C ARG A 250 23.51 2.48 -24.94
N LEU A 251 24.60 2.37 -24.18
CA LEU A 251 25.82 1.74 -24.67
C LEU A 251 25.75 0.22 -24.54
N HIS A 252 25.33 -0.27 -23.39
CA HIS A 252 25.11 -1.70 -23.13
C HIS A 252 24.13 -1.92 -21.99
N TYR A 253 23.52 -3.09 -21.97
CA TYR A 253 22.71 -3.55 -20.85
C TYR A 253 23.59 -4.22 -19.78
N TYR A 254 23.09 -4.22 -18.53
CA TYR A 254 23.73 -4.97 -17.47
C TYR A 254 23.71 -6.47 -17.81
N GLN A 255 24.84 -7.12 -17.63
CA GLN A 255 25.03 -8.58 -17.75
C GLN A 255 25.49 -9.09 -16.38
N GLU A 256 24.88 -10.17 -15.93
CA GLU A 256 25.25 -10.87 -14.68
C GLU A 256 26.61 -11.53 -14.79
#